data_0b33ed31ff46e4b8d57230cf19731aa5
#
_entry.id   0b33ed31ff46e4b8d57230cf19731aa5
#
_cell.length_a   1.000
_cell.length_b   1.000
_cell.length_c   1.000
_cell.angle_alpha   90.00
_cell.angle_beta   90.00
_cell.angle_gamma   90.00
#
_symmetry.space_group_name_H-M   'P 1'
#
loop_
_entity.id
_entity.type
_entity.pdbx_description
1 polymer ?
#
loop_
_entity_poly.entity_id
_entity_poly.type
_entity_poly.pdbx_seq_one_letter_code
_entity_poly.pdbx_strand_id
1 'polypeptide(L)'
;MRVKTDEPNEIPGGIPMTTQTAEKAREKVPMNGVDTPTLFATIGAVKEQPELAKAQFRASSRWVAGTHIRSRAESFTAAGGTHAHEGNYGFDADHPKVLVGTDKGPTPVEFLLHGLAGCLTAGIANVAAARGVELTEVESTVEGDMDMLGILGLSDDVRNGYQGIRINFRIKGNAPPEKLREIVVRSRDRSAVYDVLTNGTPVEISVEAA
;
A
#
# COMPACT_ATOMS: atom_id res chain seq x y z
N MET A 1 -33.10 84.82 -13.10
CA MET A 1 -31.73 84.38 -12.79
C MET A 1 -31.78 82.90 -12.49
N ARG A 2 -31.23 82.08 -13.42
CA ARG A 2 -31.37 80.61 -13.38
C ARG A 2 -30.25 79.99 -12.60
N VAL A 3 -30.57 79.16 -11.65
CA VAL A 3 -29.62 78.33 -10.90
C VAL A 3 -29.51 76.98 -11.61
N LYS A 4 -28.26 76.58 -11.98
CA LYS A 4 -27.94 75.28 -12.52
C LYS A 4 -27.91 74.21 -11.41
N THR A 5 -28.53 73.09 -11.64
CA THR A 5 -28.43 71.89 -10.83
C THR A 5 -27.23 71.06 -11.29
N ASP A 6 -26.33 70.77 -10.32
CA ASP A 6 -25.19 69.87 -10.52
C ASP A 6 -25.66 68.38 -10.39
N GLU A 7 -25.27 67.58 -11.35
CA GLU A 7 -25.43 66.15 -11.37
C GLU A 7 -24.43 65.43 -10.40
N PRO A 8 -24.79 64.31 -9.75
CA PRO A 8 -23.85 63.58 -8.95
C PRO A 8 -23.00 62.63 -9.83
N ASN A 9 -21.71 62.70 -9.52
CA ASN A 9 -20.59 61.98 -10.07
C ASN A 9 -20.70 60.47 -9.81
N GLU A 10 -20.76 59.64 -10.88
CA GLU A 10 -20.67 58.19 -10.79
C GLU A 10 -19.20 57.76 -10.54
N ILE A 11 -19.03 56.90 -9.54
CA ILE A 11 -17.75 56.22 -9.23
C ILE A 11 -17.73 54.90 -10.02
N PRO A 12 -16.82 54.72 -10.99
CA PRO A 12 -16.59 53.43 -11.59
C PRO A 12 -15.52 52.65 -10.80
N GLY A 13 -15.91 51.57 -10.21
CA GLY A 13 -14.95 50.73 -9.47
C GLY A 13 -15.51 49.38 -8.99
N GLY A 14 -16.24 48.69 -9.85
CA GLY A 14 -16.55 47.29 -9.63
C GLY A 14 -15.29 46.44 -9.88
N ILE A 15 -14.69 45.93 -8.81
CA ILE A 15 -13.64 44.91 -8.89
C ILE A 15 -14.28 43.66 -9.54
N PRO A 16 -13.75 43.11 -10.62
CA PRO A 16 -14.26 41.86 -11.16
C PRO A 16 -13.95 40.74 -10.14
N MET A 17 -14.99 40.11 -9.64
CA MET A 17 -14.87 38.86 -8.91
C MET A 17 -14.11 37.87 -9.78
N THR A 18 -12.91 37.52 -9.32
CA THR A 18 -12.15 36.42 -9.86
C THR A 18 -13.01 35.17 -9.91
N THR A 19 -13.33 34.75 -11.10
CA THR A 19 -13.88 33.45 -11.40
C THR A 19 -12.97 32.40 -10.76
N GLN A 20 -13.41 31.82 -9.65
CA GLN A 20 -12.89 30.53 -9.20
C GLN A 20 -13.12 29.59 -10.38
N THR A 21 -12.05 29.21 -11.01
CA THR A 21 -12.01 28.16 -12.01
C THR A 21 -12.49 26.91 -11.30
N ALA A 22 -13.74 26.53 -11.50
CA ALA A 22 -14.27 25.25 -11.10
C ALA A 22 -13.36 24.21 -11.76
N GLU A 23 -12.53 23.55 -10.97
CA GLU A 23 -11.72 22.42 -11.41
C GLU A 23 -12.70 21.36 -11.87
N LYS A 24 -12.87 21.31 -13.21
CA LYS A 24 -13.80 20.40 -13.88
C LYS A 24 -13.45 19.01 -13.38
N ALA A 25 -14.34 18.41 -12.59
CA ALA A 25 -14.16 17.06 -12.07
C ALA A 25 -13.81 16.16 -13.27
N ARG A 26 -12.54 15.76 -13.39
CA ARG A 26 -12.09 14.88 -14.47
C ARG A 26 -12.90 13.60 -14.34
N GLU A 27 -13.51 13.18 -15.42
CA GLU A 27 -14.19 11.90 -15.51
C GLU A 27 -13.21 10.80 -15.09
N LYS A 28 -13.56 10.07 -14.03
CA LYS A 28 -12.68 9.07 -13.45
C LYS A 28 -12.81 7.79 -14.25
N VAL A 29 -11.84 7.57 -15.15
CA VAL A 29 -11.77 6.37 -15.99
C VAL A 29 -10.76 5.35 -15.40
N PRO A 30 -10.96 4.05 -15.62
CA PRO A 30 -9.97 3.04 -15.22
C PRO A 30 -8.59 3.36 -15.77
N MET A 31 -7.55 3.22 -14.95
CA MET A 31 -6.18 3.56 -15.31
C MET A 31 -5.18 2.64 -14.59
N ASN A 32 -4.13 2.21 -15.28
CA ASN A 32 -3.13 1.26 -14.77
C ASN A 32 -3.76 -0.06 -14.26
N GLY A 33 -4.88 -0.49 -14.86
CA GLY A 33 -5.65 -1.64 -14.37
C GLY A 33 -6.47 -1.38 -13.09
N VAL A 34 -6.45 -0.16 -12.56
CA VAL A 34 -7.25 0.24 -11.39
C VAL A 34 -8.60 0.80 -11.83
N ASP A 35 -9.69 0.24 -11.31
CA ASP A 35 -11.04 0.81 -11.44
C ASP A 35 -11.16 2.05 -10.56
N THR A 36 -10.78 3.19 -11.10
CA THR A 36 -10.78 4.47 -10.37
C THR A 36 -12.19 4.94 -9.99
N PRO A 37 -13.26 4.74 -10.79
CA PRO A 37 -14.62 5.00 -10.34
C PRO A 37 -14.97 4.28 -9.05
N THR A 38 -14.75 2.96 -9.01
CA THR A 38 -15.01 2.14 -7.81
C THR A 38 -14.11 2.53 -6.65
N LEU A 39 -12.82 2.80 -6.89
CA LEU A 39 -11.89 3.28 -5.85
C LEU A 39 -12.41 4.54 -5.16
N PHE A 40 -12.85 5.53 -5.92
CA PHE A 40 -13.36 6.77 -5.34
C PHE A 40 -14.74 6.63 -4.70
N ALA A 41 -15.61 5.77 -5.22
CA ALA A 41 -16.88 5.44 -4.60
C ALA A 41 -16.66 4.77 -3.24
N THR A 42 -15.71 3.83 -3.15
CA THR A 42 -15.33 3.17 -1.89
C THR A 42 -14.78 4.18 -0.87
N ILE A 43 -13.89 5.10 -1.31
CA ILE A 43 -13.38 6.17 -0.44
C ILE A 43 -14.54 7.05 0.08
N GLY A 44 -15.51 7.37 -0.78
CA GLY A 44 -16.72 8.12 -0.39
C GLY A 44 -17.53 7.39 0.66
N ALA A 45 -17.85 6.11 0.42
CA ALA A 45 -18.61 5.28 1.34
C ALA A 45 -17.93 5.14 2.72
N VAL A 46 -16.62 4.88 2.73
CA VAL A 46 -15.83 4.80 3.98
C VAL A 46 -15.78 6.13 4.72
N LYS A 47 -15.77 7.26 4.00
CA LYS A 47 -15.81 8.59 4.64
C LYS A 47 -17.14 8.85 5.35
N GLU A 48 -18.24 8.37 4.79
CA GLU A 48 -19.59 8.48 5.36
C GLU A 48 -19.84 7.45 6.47
N GLN A 49 -19.27 6.25 6.33
CA GLN A 49 -19.41 5.12 7.24
C GLN A 49 -18.03 4.53 7.59
N PRO A 50 -17.30 5.11 8.58
CA PRO A 50 -15.93 4.71 8.92
C PRO A 50 -15.78 3.25 9.36
N GLU A 51 -16.83 2.61 9.83
CA GLU A 51 -16.85 1.18 10.19
C GLU A 51 -16.58 0.26 8.99
N LEU A 52 -16.88 0.68 7.76
CA LEU A 52 -16.56 -0.05 6.53
C LEU A 52 -15.04 -0.15 6.26
N ALA A 53 -14.24 0.72 6.90
CA ALA A 53 -12.79 0.66 6.80
C ALA A 53 -12.17 -0.52 7.57
N LYS A 54 -12.90 -1.15 8.49
CA LYS A 54 -12.40 -2.26 9.29
C LYS A 54 -12.26 -3.50 8.43
N ALA A 55 -11.07 -4.12 8.48
CA ALA A 55 -10.79 -5.35 7.77
C ALA A 55 -10.04 -6.34 8.67
N GLN A 56 -10.23 -7.63 8.43
CA GLN A 56 -9.48 -8.71 9.07
C GLN A 56 -9.12 -9.74 8.02
N PHE A 57 -7.83 -9.94 7.82
CA PHE A 57 -7.29 -10.98 6.94
C PHE A 57 -6.85 -12.17 7.78
N ARG A 58 -6.92 -13.38 7.21
CA ARG A 58 -6.60 -14.64 7.90
C ARG A 58 -5.75 -15.51 7.01
N ALA A 59 -4.83 -16.22 7.62
CA ALA A 59 -4.09 -17.30 7.00
C ALA A 59 -4.07 -18.50 7.95
N SER A 60 -4.04 -19.69 7.40
CA SER A 60 -3.76 -20.91 8.12
C SER A 60 -2.46 -21.51 7.66
N SER A 61 -1.82 -22.29 8.54
CA SER A 61 -0.54 -22.93 8.25
C SER A 61 -0.51 -24.31 8.91
N ARG A 62 0.15 -25.26 8.26
CA ARG A 62 0.43 -26.57 8.83
C ARG A 62 1.87 -26.99 8.58
N TRP A 63 2.47 -27.60 9.56
CA TRP A 63 3.76 -28.25 9.41
C TRP A 63 3.65 -29.47 8.49
N VAL A 64 4.65 -29.67 7.62
CA VAL A 64 4.72 -30.81 6.71
C VAL A 64 5.83 -31.75 7.16
N ALA A 65 7.07 -31.28 7.18
CA ALA A 65 8.25 -32.00 7.65
C ALA A 65 9.45 -31.06 7.76
N GLY A 66 10.33 -31.24 8.73
CA GLY A 66 11.52 -30.39 8.89
C GLY A 66 11.16 -28.91 9.04
N THR A 67 11.66 -28.08 8.15
CA THR A 67 11.31 -26.64 8.06
C THR A 67 10.22 -26.33 7.04
N HIS A 68 9.71 -27.34 6.33
CA HIS A 68 8.66 -27.19 5.33
C HIS A 68 7.30 -27.02 5.97
N ILE A 69 6.64 -25.92 5.66
CA ILE A 69 5.25 -25.63 6.00
C ILE A 69 4.42 -25.40 4.76
N ARG A 70 3.13 -25.63 4.86
CA ARG A 70 2.14 -25.24 3.84
C ARG A 70 1.11 -24.32 4.47
N SER A 71 0.93 -23.15 3.88
CA SER A 71 -0.03 -22.14 4.31
C SER A 71 -1.01 -21.80 3.19
N ARG A 72 -2.11 -21.15 3.55
CA ARG A 72 -3.07 -20.62 2.60
C ARG A 72 -3.72 -19.34 3.13
N ALA A 73 -4.14 -18.46 2.23
CA ALA A 73 -5.03 -17.37 2.55
C ALA A 73 -6.44 -17.89 2.79
N GLU A 74 -7.08 -17.46 3.86
CA GLU A 74 -8.44 -17.83 4.23
C GLU A 74 -9.45 -16.74 3.87
N SER A 75 -10.71 -16.95 4.17
CA SER A 75 -11.73 -15.92 4.06
C SER A 75 -11.38 -14.71 4.93
N PHE A 76 -11.77 -13.54 4.48
CA PHE A 76 -11.48 -12.27 5.15
C PHE A 76 -12.74 -11.43 5.35
N THR A 77 -12.70 -10.49 6.27
CA THR A 77 -13.76 -9.48 6.43
C THR A 77 -13.25 -8.13 5.96
N ALA A 78 -14.04 -7.41 5.18
CA ALA A 78 -13.80 -6.06 4.72
C ALA A 78 -15.11 -5.43 4.25
N ALA A 79 -15.18 -4.10 4.20
CA ALA A 79 -16.35 -3.37 3.71
C ALA A 79 -17.69 -3.86 4.32
N GLY A 80 -17.67 -4.20 5.60
CA GLY A 80 -18.86 -4.63 6.35
C GLY A 80 -19.31 -6.10 6.08
N GLY A 81 -18.59 -6.87 5.26
CA GLY A 81 -18.95 -8.24 4.89
C GLY A 81 -17.83 -9.25 5.06
N THR A 82 -18.17 -10.54 4.96
CA THR A 82 -17.22 -11.65 4.87
C THR A 82 -17.10 -12.09 3.42
N HIS A 83 -15.87 -12.24 2.95
CA HIS A 83 -15.54 -12.55 1.57
C HIS A 83 -14.62 -13.77 1.49
N ALA A 84 -14.77 -14.57 0.45
CA ALA A 84 -13.80 -15.59 0.05
C ALA A 84 -12.98 -15.09 -1.12
N HIS A 85 -11.74 -15.56 -1.23
CA HIS A 85 -10.97 -15.37 -2.45
C HIS A 85 -11.57 -16.20 -3.59
N GLU A 86 -11.48 -15.69 -4.83
CA GLU A 86 -11.90 -16.45 -6.02
C GLU A 86 -10.98 -17.64 -6.28
N GLY A 87 -9.69 -17.50 -5.96
CA GLY A 87 -8.68 -18.53 -6.09
C GLY A 87 -8.30 -19.21 -4.78
N ASN A 88 -7.76 -20.41 -4.87
CA ASN A 88 -7.14 -21.08 -3.74
C ASN A 88 -5.66 -20.68 -3.66
N TYR A 89 -5.34 -19.66 -2.87
CA TYR A 89 -3.98 -19.15 -2.70
C TYR A 89 -3.24 -19.90 -1.61
N GLY A 90 -2.59 -21.00 -2.01
CA GLY A 90 -1.71 -21.79 -1.16
C GLY A 90 -0.24 -21.50 -1.42
N PHE A 91 0.58 -21.58 -0.38
CA PHE A 91 2.01 -21.28 -0.44
C PHE A 91 2.78 -22.35 0.34
N ASP A 92 3.86 -22.82 -0.23
CA ASP A 92 4.88 -23.59 0.48
C ASP A 92 5.98 -22.64 0.96
N ALA A 93 6.44 -22.78 2.19
CA ALA A 93 7.64 -22.13 2.70
C ALA A 93 8.58 -23.16 3.31
N ASP A 94 9.87 -22.97 3.06
CA ASP A 94 10.91 -23.90 3.54
C ASP A 94 12.23 -23.16 3.65
N HIS A 95 13.21 -23.74 4.33
CA HIS A 95 14.56 -23.23 4.28
C HIS A 95 15.34 -23.88 3.11
N PRO A 96 16.31 -23.15 2.51
CA PRO A 96 17.22 -23.75 1.55
C PRO A 96 18.13 -24.77 2.22
N LYS A 97 18.72 -25.65 1.44
CA LYS A 97 19.56 -26.76 1.95
C LYS A 97 20.71 -26.28 2.83
N VAL A 98 21.31 -25.13 2.51
CA VAL A 98 22.38 -24.53 3.31
C VAL A 98 21.93 -24.10 4.72
N LEU A 99 20.63 -23.91 4.90
CA LEU A 99 19.99 -23.63 6.19
C LEU A 99 19.20 -24.82 6.74
N VAL A 100 19.62 -26.04 6.36
CA VAL A 100 19.08 -27.33 6.85
C VAL A 100 17.62 -27.59 6.43
N GLY A 101 17.14 -26.93 5.39
CA GLY A 101 15.84 -27.17 4.78
C GLY A 101 15.87 -28.12 3.59
N THR A 102 14.75 -28.25 2.90
CA THR A 102 14.61 -29.09 1.69
C THR A 102 14.33 -28.28 0.43
N ASP A 103 14.25 -26.94 0.55
CA ASP A 103 14.10 -25.99 -0.57
C ASP A 103 12.79 -26.20 -1.37
N LYS A 104 11.68 -26.38 -0.66
CA LYS A 104 10.34 -26.60 -1.25
C LYS A 104 9.57 -25.30 -1.49
N GLY A 105 10.10 -24.17 -1.03
CA GLY A 105 9.52 -22.85 -1.21
C GLY A 105 10.45 -21.76 -0.69
N PRO A 106 10.11 -20.49 -0.91
CA PRO A 106 10.85 -19.37 -0.33
C PRO A 106 10.87 -19.45 1.21
N THR A 107 11.90 -18.87 1.83
CA THR A 107 11.94 -18.79 3.29
C THR A 107 10.85 -17.88 3.83
N PRO A 108 10.38 -18.08 5.07
CA PRO A 108 9.38 -17.18 5.67
C PRO A 108 9.80 -15.69 5.66
N VAL A 109 11.10 -15.39 5.77
CA VAL A 109 11.59 -14.01 5.71
C VAL A 109 11.56 -13.41 4.31
N GLU A 110 11.69 -14.22 3.26
CA GLU A 110 11.50 -13.76 1.87
C GLU A 110 10.04 -13.40 1.58
N PHE A 111 9.07 -14.06 2.22
CA PHE A 111 7.67 -13.66 2.13
C PHE A 111 7.41 -12.25 2.68
N LEU A 112 8.16 -11.79 3.70
CA LEU A 112 8.10 -10.40 4.17
C LEU A 112 8.58 -9.42 3.10
N LEU A 113 9.68 -9.74 2.41
CA LEU A 113 10.20 -8.93 1.30
C LEU A 113 9.22 -8.89 0.14
N HIS A 114 8.65 -10.04 -0.23
CA HIS A 114 7.61 -10.13 -1.25
C HIS A 114 6.36 -9.32 -0.87
N GLY A 115 5.89 -9.46 0.36
CA GLY A 115 4.73 -8.70 0.86
C GLY A 115 4.99 -7.19 0.81
N LEU A 116 6.19 -6.74 1.17
CA LEU A 116 6.58 -5.33 1.11
C LEU A 116 6.61 -4.83 -0.34
N ALA A 117 7.27 -5.56 -1.26
CA ALA A 117 7.31 -5.21 -2.67
C ALA A 117 5.91 -5.13 -3.28
N GLY A 118 5.06 -6.13 -3.01
CA GLY A 118 3.69 -6.19 -3.52
C GLY A 118 2.82 -5.04 -3.01
N CYS A 119 2.87 -4.76 -1.70
CA CYS A 119 2.09 -3.67 -1.09
C CYS A 119 2.49 -2.29 -1.65
N LEU A 120 3.78 -2.04 -1.80
CA LEU A 120 4.28 -0.78 -2.36
C LEU A 120 3.93 -0.65 -3.85
N THR A 121 4.10 -1.71 -4.65
CA THR A 121 3.78 -1.68 -6.08
C THR A 121 2.29 -1.47 -6.32
N ALA A 122 1.42 -2.16 -5.59
CA ALA A 122 -0.03 -1.95 -5.67
C ALA A 122 -0.42 -0.51 -5.27
N GLY A 123 0.21 0.02 -4.22
CA GLY A 123 0.04 1.41 -3.80
C GLY A 123 0.47 2.41 -4.85
N ILE A 124 1.60 2.16 -5.55
CA ILE A 124 2.08 3.00 -6.67
C ILE A 124 1.02 3.03 -7.78
N ALA A 125 0.47 1.88 -8.19
CA ALA A 125 -0.57 1.81 -9.21
C ALA A 125 -1.83 2.60 -8.80
N ASN A 126 -2.30 2.44 -7.56
CA ASN A 126 -3.45 3.16 -7.02
C ASN A 126 -3.23 4.68 -6.97
N VAL A 127 -2.07 5.13 -6.47
CA VAL A 127 -1.74 6.54 -6.35
C VAL A 127 -1.58 7.18 -7.73
N ALA A 128 -0.91 6.50 -8.67
CA ALA A 128 -0.74 6.97 -10.04
C ALA A 128 -2.10 7.11 -10.74
N ALA A 129 -2.95 6.09 -10.65
CA ALA A 129 -4.29 6.10 -11.24
C ALA A 129 -5.14 7.23 -10.66
N ALA A 130 -5.16 7.41 -9.34
CA ALA A 130 -5.88 8.48 -8.67
C ALA A 130 -5.39 9.89 -9.08
N ARG A 131 -4.13 10.03 -9.49
CA ARG A 131 -3.51 11.28 -9.95
C ARG A 131 -3.55 11.47 -11.47
N GLY A 132 -4.14 10.53 -12.21
CA GLY A 132 -4.21 10.57 -13.68
C GLY A 132 -2.85 10.41 -14.34
N VAL A 133 -1.95 9.64 -13.74
CA VAL A 133 -0.63 9.31 -14.29
C VAL A 133 -0.67 7.88 -14.83
N GLU A 134 -0.40 7.74 -16.11
CA GLU A 134 -0.26 6.45 -16.78
C GLU A 134 1.15 5.90 -16.54
N LEU A 135 1.23 4.67 -16.02
CA LEU A 135 2.48 3.96 -15.78
C LEU A 135 2.77 3.02 -16.94
N THR A 136 4.02 2.96 -17.37
CA THR A 136 4.48 2.02 -18.38
C THR A 136 5.42 0.96 -17.81
N GLU A 137 6.02 1.22 -16.65
CA GLU A 137 6.90 0.27 -15.98
C GLU A 137 6.97 0.57 -14.48
N VAL A 138 6.88 -0.47 -13.66
CA VAL A 138 7.21 -0.43 -12.23
C VAL A 138 7.94 -1.73 -11.89
N GLU A 139 9.21 -1.63 -11.58
CA GLU A 139 10.03 -2.74 -11.12
C GLU A 139 10.68 -2.40 -9.78
N SER A 140 10.90 -3.39 -8.94
CA SER A 140 11.62 -3.21 -7.69
C SER A 140 12.58 -4.35 -7.41
N THR A 141 13.68 -4.00 -6.77
CA THR A 141 14.58 -4.96 -6.10
C THR A 141 14.50 -4.70 -4.61
N VAL A 142 14.27 -5.75 -3.83
CA VAL A 142 14.15 -5.68 -2.38
C VAL A 142 15.19 -6.60 -1.78
N GLU A 143 16.00 -6.07 -0.87
CA GLU A 143 17.08 -6.78 -0.20
C GLU A 143 16.97 -6.57 1.31
N GLY A 144 17.24 -7.61 2.10
CA GLY A 144 17.27 -7.53 3.55
C GLY A 144 18.47 -8.27 4.11
N ASP A 145 19.19 -7.64 5.03
CA ASP A 145 20.35 -8.23 5.69
C ASP A 145 19.93 -8.86 7.02
N MET A 146 20.38 -10.08 7.28
CA MET A 146 20.18 -10.81 8.53
C MET A 146 21.51 -11.29 9.06
N ASP A 147 21.64 -11.32 10.38
CA ASP A 147 22.71 -12.01 11.07
C ASP A 147 22.13 -13.24 11.78
N MET A 148 22.65 -14.40 11.42
CA MET A 148 22.12 -15.67 11.92
C MET A 148 22.48 -15.93 13.40
N LEU A 149 23.42 -15.18 14.00
CA LEU A 149 23.78 -15.33 15.41
C LEU A 149 22.59 -15.15 16.35
N GLY A 150 21.68 -14.21 16.03
CA GLY A 150 20.47 -13.99 16.84
C GLY A 150 19.52 -15.18 16.76
N ILE A 151 19.04 -15.54 15.56
CA ILE A 151 18.05 -16.59 15.39
C ILE A 151 18.55 -17.98 15.80
N LEU A 152 19.86 -18.22 15.76
CA LEU A 152 20.49 -19.45 16.24
C LEU A 152 20.70 -19.46 17.76
N GLY A 153 20.39 -18.37 18.47
CA GLY A 153 20.58 -18.24 19.90
C GLY A 153 22.06 -18.21 20.33
N LEU A 154 22.93 -17.73 19.45
CA LEU A 154 24.36 -17.63 19.67
C LEU A 154 24.80 -16.25 20.22
N SER A 155 23.91 -15.26 20.15
CA SER A 155 24.12 -13.90 20.68
C SER A 155 22.80 -13.24 21.02
N ASP A 156 22.67 -12.74 22.25
CA ASP A 156 21.52 -11.95 22.69
C ASP A 156 21.61 -10.49 22.23
N ASP A 157 22.79 -10.02 21.80
CA ASP A 157 23.00 -8.67 21.29
C ASP A 157 22.60 -8.50 19.81
N VAL A 158 22.35 -9.62 19.13
CA VAL A 158 21.97 -9.64 17.71
C VAL A 158 20.47 -9.92 17.57
N ARG A 159 19.75 -9.00 16.90
CA ARG A 159 18.31 -9.19 16.64
C ARG A 159 18.04 -10.39 15.73
N ASN A 160 16.93 -11.08 15.94
CA ASN A 160 16.54 -12.27 15.19
C ASN A 160 16.04 -11.98 13.76
N GLY A 161 15.58 -10.77 13.49
CA GLY A 161 15.04 -10.37 12.21
C GLY A 161 16.02 -9.59 11.35
N TYR A 162 15.50 -8.98 10.27
CA TYR A 162 16.30 -8.12 9.41
C TYR A 162 16.93 -6.97 10.18
N GLN A 163 18.22 -6.73 9.94
CA GLN A 163 18.95 -5.57 10.44
C GLN A 163 18.62 -4.32 9.62
N GLY A 164 18.33 -4.49 8.34
CA GLY A 164 17.90 -3.46 7.43
C GLY A 164 17.29 -4.04 6.15
N ILE A 165 16.37 -3.29 5.54
CA ILE A 165 15.75 -3.63 4.26
C ILE A 165 15.96 -2.44 3.33
N ARG A 166 16.39 -2.70 2.10
CA ARG A 166 16.57 -1.72 1.03
C ARG A 166 15.67 -2.05 -0.14
N ILE A 167 15.06 -1.02 -0.71
CA ILE A 167 14.18 -1.17 -1.88
C ILE A 167 14.61 -0.15 -2.93
N ASN A 168 14.87 -0.63 -4.13
CA ASN A 168 15.12 0.20 -5.29
C ASN A 168 13.97 0.04 -6.28
N PHE A 169 13.36 1.16 -6.68
CA PHE A 169 12.32 1.20 -7.69
C PHE A 169 12.83 1.77 -9.00
N ARG A 170 12.47 1.12 -10.10
CA ARG A 170 12.49 1.69 -11.45
C ARG A 170 11.05 1.93 -11.88
N ILE A 171 10.70 3.19 -12.15
CA ILE A 171 9.35 3.60 -12.50
C ILE A 171 9.39 4.47 -13.75
N LYS A 172 8.48 4.20 -14.71
CA LYS A 172 8.26 5.00 -15.92
C LYS A 172 6.78 5.27 -16.10
N GLY A 173 6.47 6.40 -16.71
CA GLY A 173 5.10 6.82 -17.00
C GLY A 173 5.07 8.17 -17.71
N ASN A 174 3.86 8.67 -17.99
CA ASN A 174 3.62 9.92 -18.70
C ASN A 174 3.72 11.18 -17.81
N ALA A 175 4.59 11.15 -16.79
CA ALA A 175 4.80 12.27 -15.87
C ALA A 175 6.28 12.57 -15.67
N PRO A 176 6.66 13.80 -15.25
CA PRO A 176 8.03 14.13 -14.91
C PRO A 176 8.60 13.24 -13.79
N PRO A 177 9.94 13.03 -13.77
CA PRO A 177 10.58 12.16 -12.78
C PRO A 177 10.25 12.52 -11.32
N GLU A 178 10.12 13.79 -11.01
CA GLU A 178 9.78 14.28 -9.66
C GLU A 178 8.40 13.78 -9.23
N LYS A 179 7.42 13.87 -10.14
CA LYS A 179 6.06 13.40 -9.87
C LYS A 179 5.99 11.89 -9.73
N LEU A 180 6.80 11.15 -10.50
CA LEU A 180 6.92 9.69 -10.35
C LEU A 180 7.54 9.32 -8.99
N ARG A 181 8.58 10.05 -8.51
CA ARG A 181 9.14 9.87 -7.17
C ARG A 181 8.11 10.14 -6.06
N GLU A 182 7.33 11.24 -6.19
CA GLU A 182 6.26 11.55 -5.23
C GLU A 182 5.19 10.46 -5.14
N ILE A 183 4.89 9.78 -6.24
CA ILE A 183 3.96 8.65 -6.26
C ILE A 183 4.52 7.50 -5.42
N VAL A 184 5.80 7.17 -5.57
CA VAL A 184 6.47 6.12 -4.78
C VAL A 184 6.47 6.48 -3.29
N VAL A 185 6.86 7.71 -2.94
CA VAL A 185 6.86 8.20 -1.55
C VAL A 185 5.44 8.12 -0.96
N ARG A 186 4.43 8.54 -1.71
CA ARG A 186 3.05 8.48 -1.24
C ARG A 186 2.53 7.06 -1.07
N SER A 187 2.96 6.12 -1.91
CA SER A 187 2.66 4.71 -1.75
C SER A 187 3.28 4.17 -0.46
N ARG A 188 4.56 4.47 -0.20
CA ARG A 188 5.26 4.11 1.03
C ARG A 188 4.49 4.58 2.27
N ASP A 189 4.12 5.86 2.30
CA ASP A 189 3.45 6.50 3.46
C ASP A 189 2.06 5.92 3.77
N ARG A 190 1.52 5.10 2.87
CA ARG A 190 0.22 4.44 2.99
C ARG A 190 0.29 2.93 2.94
N SER A 191 1.47 2.36 2.92
CA SER A 191 1.66 0.92 2.85
C SER A 191 1.51 0.29 4.23
N ALA A 192 0.53 -0.58 4.39
CA ALA A 192 0.31 -1.32 5.63
C ALA A 192 1.52 -2.23 5.97
N VAL A 193 2.13 -2.87 4.96
CA VAL A 193 3.29 -3.73 5.19
C VAL A 193 4.53 -2.91 5.58
N TYR A 194 4.73 -1.73 4.96
CA TYR A 194 5.79 -0.83 5.37
C TYR A 194 5.60 -0.36 6.82
N ASP A 195 4.38 0.00 7.19
CA ASP A 195 4.04 0.41 8.56
C ASP A 195 4.36 -0.68 9.58
N VAL A 196 3.88 -1.92 9.35
CA VAL A 196 4.15 -3.07 10.23
C VAL A 196 5.65 -3.34 10.40
N LEU A 197 6.44 -3.21 9.33
CA LEU A 197 7.89 -3.46 9.37
C LEU A 197 8.68 -2.35 10.07
N THR A 198 8.19 -1.11 10.03
CA THR A 198 8.91 0.04 10.61
C THR A 198 8.45 0.41 12.01
N ASN A 199 7.18 0.17 12.34
CA ASN A 199 6.60 0.52 13.64
C ASN A 199 6.35 -0.71 14.53
N GLY A 200 6.34 -1.90 13.94
CA GLY A 200 5.96 -3.14 14.63
C GLY A 200 4.45 -3.22 14.90
N THR A 201 4.01 -4.41 15.28
CA THR A 201 2.61 -4.68 15.63
C THR A 201 2.60 -5.68 16.79
N PRO A 202 1.76 -5.49 17.83
CA PRO A 202 1.59 -6.47 18.89
C PRO A 202 1.19 -7.83 18.33
N VAL A 203 1.83 -8.89 18.79
CA VAL A 203 1.54 -10.26 18.38
C VAL A 203 1.21 -11.07 19.63
N GLU A 204 0.04 -11.68 19.66
CA GLU A 204 -0.39 -12.58 20.73
C GLU A 204 -0.30 -14.02 20.25
N ILE A 205 0.19 -14.92 21.09
CA ILE A 205 0.32 -16.33 20.79
C ILE A 205 -0.46 -17.12 21.86
N SER A 206 -1.42 -17.95 21.42
CA SER A 206 -2.10 -18.93 22.27
C SER A 206 -1.67 -20.32 21.85
N VAL A 207 -1.48 -21.22 22.82
CA VAL A 207 -1.07 -22.61 22.57
C VAL A 207 -2.08 -23.56 23.19
N GLU A 208 -2.61 -24.47 22.39
CA GLU A 208 -3.38 -25.63 22.83
C GLU A 208 -2.48 -26.87 22.65
N ALA A 209 -2.11 -27.49 23.75
CA ALA A 209 -1.31 -28.72 23.74
C ALA A 209 -2.24 -29.90 24.04
N ALA A 210 -2.23 -30.90 23.17
CA ALA A 210 -3.03 -32.12 23.26
C ALA A 210 -2.13 -33.36 23.47
#